data_66f4d25abfe5f9a5d13d16c5283e1604
#
_entry.id   66f4d25abfe5f9a5d13d16c5283e1604
#
_cell.length_a   1.000
_cell.length_b   1.000
_cell.length_c   1.000
_cell.angle_alpha   90.00
_cell.angle_beta   90.00
_cell.angle_gamma   90.00
#
_symmetry.space_group_name_H-M   'P 1'
#
loop_
_entity.id
_entity.type
_entity.pdbx_description
1 polymer ?
#
loop_
_entity_poly.entity_id
_entity_poly.type
_entity_poly.pdbx_seq_one_letter_code
_entity_poly.pdbx_strand_id
1 'polypeptide(L)'
;MFKKSNKEPQLDAFASVPMMLESSALKQYSDQGHWHNQFHDQVVMRIDETIFSILFNNTTGAPNSPIRTLVGMMILKESFVWSDSQLFEHCRFNLLVRSALGLFNMNDPLPVESTYYLLRKRIYDHQKQTGEDLMGKAFAQITSEQIKEFDVNGRSIRMDSKLIGSNIALFSRYEIIHQTLCMFFKTLDNVEKSTLSLADLEQLEKLATEEPLKTIYRSTREEVRSRLQPIGIISYKLLTLFGNLQNESFLLLRRVFNEQYKVSEDQQIELRLKEEISSSSVQSPHDPDSAYRNKGDQKVKGFSVNITETCSEEGLNLITNVLVEKANIPDTAFVEPAIQATIEVTGQIVEKAYADGAYQSPANDKCCENIDMVFTGIQGAESRYDLEMTPKGLQVTDIKTGECIQAVLVRKQENSKEDRWRIGTPNGYYYFGQQAIRTSTMRREMKGRSLEELHKRNNVEASIFQLGFPLRNNKSKYRGQIKQKMWACCRCLWINFVRILNFTKQLCQRTFKTTFLLVMAPFCSGYLEHRI
;
A
#
# COMPACT_ATOMS: atom_id res chain seq x y z
N MET A 1 -22.83 -22.16 -1.93
CA MET A 1 -23.84 -21.30 -2.59
C MET A 1 -23.77 -19.90 -1.98
N PHE A 2 -23.82 -18.85 -2.80
CA PHE A 2 -23.86 -17.48 -2.31
C PHE A 2 -25.22 -17.18 -1.64
N LYS A 3 -25.16 -16.64 -0.43
CA LYS A 3 -26.34 -16.17 0.30
C LYS A 3 -25.96 -14.91 1.09
N LYS A 4 -26.67 -13.80 0.85
CA LYS A 4 -26.53 -12.57 1.66
C LYS A 4 -26.94 -12.83 3.10
N SER A 5 -26.18 -12.27 4.03
CA SER A 5 -26.55 -12.25 5.45
C SER A 5 -27.77 -11.37 5.67
N ASN A 6 -28.59 -11.73 6.65
CA ASN A 6 -29.66 -10.85 7.10
C ASN A 6 -29.06 -9.56 7.73
N LYS A 7 -29.62 -8.41 7.42
CA LYS A 7 -29.18 -7.13 8.01
C LYS A 7 -29.75 -6.92 9.41
N GLU A 8 -30.90 -7.50 9.69
CA GLU A 8 -31.58 -7.40 10.99
C GLU A 8 -31.48 -8.76 11.69
N PRO A 9 -30.49 -8.96 12.55
CA PRO A 9 -30.38 -10.20 13.30
C PRO A 9 -31.53 -10.28 14.33
N GLN A 10 -32.17 -11.44 14.36
CA GLN A 10 -33.17 -11.72 15.38
C GLN A 10 -32.48 -11.96 16.73
N LEU A 11 -32.85 -11.17 17.75
CA LEU A 11 -32.38 -11.41 19.12
C LEU A 11 -33.10 -12.61 19.71
N ASP A 12 -32.33 -13.56 20.23
CA ASP A 12 -32.86 -14.68 20.99
C ASP A 12 -33.29 -14.23 22.39
N ALA A 13 -34.53 -14.53 22.78
CA ALA A 13 -35.07 -14.11 24.07
C ALA A 13 -34.30 -14.68 25.28
N PHE A 14 -33.57 -15.79 25.11
CA PHE A 14 -32.88 -16.47 26.21
C PHE A 14 -31.35 -16.49 26.04
N ALA A 15 -30.86 -16.27 24.85
CA ALA A 15 -29.45 -16.36 24.53
C ALA A 15 -28.82 -15.04 24.08
N SER A 16 -29.56 -13.94 24.00
CA SER A 16 -29.01 -12.64 23.62
C SER A 16 -28.10 -12.07 24.72
N VAL A 17 -26.98 -11.50 24.31
CA VAL A 17 -25.99 -10.92 25.24
C VAL A 17 -26.60 -9.86 26.18
N PRO A 18 -27.48 -8.95 25.72
CA PRO A 18 -28.12 -7.96 26.60
C PRO A 18 -28.86 -8.57 27.78
N MET A 19 -29.50 -9.74 27.61
CA MET A 19 -30.24 -10.41 28.67
C MET A 19 -29.39 -11.02 29.78
N MET A 20 -28.07 -11.19 29.51
CA MET A 20 -27.11 -11.79 30.44
C MET A 20 -26.33 -10.76 31.25
N LEU A 21 -26.44 -9.47 30.90
CA LEU A 21 -25.67 -8.39 31.50
C LEU A 21 -26.42 -7.71 32.64
N GLU A 22 -25.71 -7.40 33.71
CA GLU A 22 -26.23 -6.52 34.76
C GLU A 22 -26.46 -5.09 34.24
N SER A 23 -27.25 -4.29 34.94
CA SER A 23 -27.67 -2.97 34.47
C SER A 23 -26.52 -2.02 34.09
N SER A 24 -25.40 -2.03 34.82
CA SER A 24 -24.28 -1.16 34.56
C SER A 24 -23.51 -1.60 33.31
N ALA A 25 -23.26 -2.89 33.15
CA ALA A 25 -22.62 -3.49 31.98
C ALA A 25 -23.52 -3.40 30.74
N LEU A 26 -24.84 -3.59 30.91
CA LEU A 26 -25.83 -3.42 29.85
C LEU A 26 -25.82 -2.00 29.28
N LYS A 27 -25.75 -0.98 30.16
CA LYS A 27 -25.68 0.42 29.74
C LYS A 27 -24.44 0.69 28.87
N GLN A 28 -23.26 0.16 29.25
CA GLN A 28 -22.03 0.30 28.46
C GLN A 28 -22.11 -0.49 27.16
N TYR A 29 -22.65 -1.70 27.18
CA TYR A 29 -22.81 -2.56 26.00
C TYR A 29 -23.75 -1.94 24.97
N SER A 30 -24.85 -1.33 25.43
CA SER A 30 -25.88 -0.72 24.56
C SER A 30 -25.56 0.72 24.14
N ASP A 31 -24.46 1.30 24.62
CA ASP A 31 -24.06 2.66 24.26
C ASP A 31 -23.69 2.72 22.80
N GLN A 32 -24.51 3.40 22.00
CA GLN A 32 -24.30 3.58 20.57
C GLN A 32 -23.01 4.37 20.25
N GLY A 33 -22.50 5.18 21.16
CA GLY A 33 -21.22 5.88 21.03
C GLY A 33 -20.00 5.00 21.34
N HIS A 34 -20.21 3.77 21.82
CA HIS A 34 -19.09 2.86 22.12
C HIS A 34 -18.52 2.23 20.84
N TRP A 35 -17.22 1.96 20.83
CA TRP A 35 -16.48 1.56 19.63
C TRP A 35 -17.06 0.32 18.91
N HIS A 36 -17.57 -0.68 19.64
CA HIS A 36 -18.04 -1.92 19.04
C HIS A 36 -19.36 -1.73 18.27
N ASN A 37 -20.30 -0.92 18.80
CA ASN A 37 -21.54 -0.58 18.12
C ASN A 37 -21.25 0.30 16.90
N GLN A 38 -20.38 1.31 17.06
CA GLN A 38 -19.93 2.14 15.96
C GLN A 38 -19.19 1.33 14.87
N PHE A 39 -18.36 0.36 15.24
CA PHE A 39 -17.68 -0.50 14.25
C PHE A 39 -18.66 -1.38 13.50
N HIS A 40 -19.64 -1.93 14.19
CA HIS A 40 -20.72 -2.68 13.57
C HIS A 40 -21.43 -1.83 12.50
N ASP A 41 -21.87 -0.62 12.87
CA ASP A 41 -22.68 0.23 12.00
C ASP A 41 -21.86 0.90 10.88
N GLN A 42 -20.69 1.41 11.22
CA GLN A 42 -19.87 2.18 10.29
C GLN A 42 -19.00 1.32 9.36
N VAL A 43 -18.76 0.06 9.71
CA VAL A 43 -17.91 -0.84 8.93
C VAL A 43 -18.66 -2.09 8.52
N VAL A 44 -19.10 -2.93 9.48
CA VAL A 44 -19.61 -4.28 9.19
C VAL A 44 -20.90 -4.23 8.38
N MET A 45 -21.85 -3.36 8.77
CA MET A 45 -23.15 -3.21 8.08
C MET A 45 -23.03 -2.59 6.70
N ARG A 46 -21.94 -1.88 6.43
CA ARG A 46 -21.66 -1.26 5.11
C ARG A 46 -21.01 -2.21 4.13
N ILE A 47 -20.46 -3.36 4.57
CA ILE A 47 -19.87 -4.32 3.65
C ILE A 47 -20.92 -4.83 2.67
N ASP A 48 -20.78 -4.52 1.38
CA ASP A 48 -21.61 -5.12 0.34
C ASP A 48 -21.11 -6.53 0.01
N GLU A 49 -21.80 -7.53 0.53
CA GLU A 49 -21.42 -8.93 0.31
C GLU A 49 -21.49 -9.36 -1.16
N THR A 50 -22.22 -8.62 -2.01
CA THR A 50 -22.32 -8.93 -3.45
C THR A 50 -20.98 -8.80 -4.17
N ILE A 51 -20.08 -7.95 -3.69
CA ILE A 51 -18.70 -7.84 -4.20
C ILE A 51 -18.00 -9.20 -4.19
N PHE A 52 -18.29 -10.02 -3.18
CA PHE A 52 -17.67 -11.34 -3.00
C PHE A 52 -18.48 -12.48 -3.58
N SER A 53 -19.65 -12.23 -4.20
CA SER A 53 -20.52 -13.27 -4.76
C SER A 53 -19.84 -14.14 -5.80
N ILE A 54 -18.94 -13.55 -6.59
CA ILE A 54 -18.14 -14.23 -7.60
C ILE A 54 -17.27 -15.38 -7.05
N LEU A 55 -16.98 -15.38 -5.75
CA LEU A 55 -16.19 -16.42 -5.09
C LEU A 55 -16.99 -17.67 -4.76
N PHE A 56 -18.30 -17.68 -5.01
CA PHE A 56 -19.21 -18.74 -4.61
C PHE A 56 -20.07 -19.18 -5.80
N ASN A 57 -20.50 -20.45 -5.75
CA ASN A 57 -21.49 -20.95 -6.70
C ASN A 57 -22.87 -20.36 -6.36
N ASN A 58 -23.65 -20.02 -7.38
CA ASN A 58 -24.99 -19.43 -7.18
C ASN A 58 -26.08 -20.45 -6.86
N THR A 59 -25.92 -21.73 -7.24
CA THR A 59 -27.00 -22.72 -7.26
C THR A 59 -26.73 -23.95 -6.40
N THR A 60 -25.47 -24.31 -6.19
CA THR A 60 -25.11 -25.60 -5.55
C THR A 60 -24.18 -25.42 -4.35
N GLY A 61 -24.27 -26.37 -3.41
CA GLY A 61 -23.43 -26.42 -2.22
C GLY A 61 -24.08 -25.80 -0.97
N ALA A 62 -23.41 -25.92 0.17
CA ALA A 62 -23.84 -25.30 1.41
C ALA A 62 -23.75 -23.76 1.31
N PRO A 63 -24.67 -23.02 1.98
CA PRO A 63 -24.57 -21.57 2.09
C PRO A 63 -23.23 -21.12 2.67
N ASN A 64 -22.72 -19.97 2.22
CA ASN A 64 -21.53 -19.36 2.80
C ASN A 64 -21.82 -18.89 4.26
N SER A 65 -20.78 -18.88 5.07
CA SER A 65 -20.82 -18.11 6.32
C SER A 65 -20.97 -16.62 6.02
N PRO A 66 -21.52 -15.83 6.96
CA PRO A 66 -21.71 -14.39 6.77
C PRO A 66 -20.41 -13.69 6.36
N ILE A 67 -20.40 -13.13 5.16
CA ILE A 67 -19.18 -12.49 4.59
C ILE A 67 -18.84 -11.22 5.37
N ARG A 68 -19.85 -10.46 5.82
CA ARG A 68 -19.64 -9.27 6.68
C ARG A 68 -18.87 -9.63 7.93
N THR A 69 -19.27 -10.69 8.63
CA THR A 69 -18.56 -11.17 9.82
C THR A 69 -17.11 -11.55 9.48
N LEU A 70 -16.89 -12.31 8.41
CA LEU A 70 -15.54 -12.74 8.00
C LEU A 70 -14.62 -11.56 7.60
N VAL A 71 -15.14 -10.59 6.85
CA VAL A 71 -14.38 -9.38 6.48
C VAL A 71 -14.16 -8.50 7.72
N GLY A 72 -15.17 -8.35 8.58
CA GLY A 72 -15.03 -7.66 9.87
C GLY A 72 -13.95 -8.29 10.76
N MET A 73 -13.87 -9.64 10.80
CA MET A 73 -12.80 -10.37 11.49
C MET A 73 -11.43 -10.05 10.91
N MET A 74 -11.30 -9.95 9.57
CA MET A 74 -10.03 -9.56 8.93
C MET A 74 -9.60 -8.15 9.34
N ILE A 75 -10.53 -7.20 9.37
CA ILE A 75 -10.26 -5.81 9.77
C ILE A 75 -9.83 -5.76 11.24
N LEU A 76 -10.58 -6.38 12.16
CA LEU A 76 -10.26 -6.38 13.59
C LEU A 76 -8.91 -7.05 13.88
N LYS A 77 -8.61 -8.17 13.20
CA LYS A 77 -7.30 -8.83 13.34
C LYS A 77 -6.14 -7.89 13.06
N GLU A 78 -6.19 -7.20 11.93
CA GLU A 78 -5.12 -6.29 11.52
C GLU A 78 -5.08 -5.02 12.39
N SER A 79 -6.23 -4.60 12.91
CA SER A 79 -6.38 -3.43 13.77
C SER A 79 -5.72 -3.61 15.12
N PHE A 80 -6.01 -4.73 15.77
CA PHE A 80 -5.49 -5.07 17.09
C PHE A 80 -4.19 -5.88 17.03
N VAL A 81 -3.67 -6.14 15.81
CA VAL A 81 -2.42 -6.91 15.59
C VAL A 81 -2.49 -8.33 16.15
N TRP A 82 -3.68 -8.93 16.19
CA TRP A 82 -3.87 -10.27 16.72
C TRP A 82 -3.25 -11.35 15.83
N SER A 83 -2.82 -12.43 16.45
CA SER A 83 -2.62 -13.71 15.77
C SER A 83 -3.97 -14.30 15.38
N ASP A 84 -3.96 -15.33 14.52
CA ASP A 84 -5.21 -16.02 14.17
C ASP A 84 -5.84 -16.66 15.41
N SER A 85 -5.05 -17.27 16.30
CA SER A 85 -5.55 -17.84 17.56
C SER A 85 -6.21 -16.78 18.46
N GLN A 86 -5.57 -15.62 18.66
CA GLN A 86 -6.15 -14.52 19.43
C GLN A 86 -7.45 -13.98 18.80
N LEU A 87 -7.49 -13.85 17.46
CA LEU A 87 -8.72 -13.44 16.78
C LEU A 87 -9.89 -14.37 17.14
N PHE A 88 -9.70 -15.69 17.00
CA PHE A 88 -10.76 -16.65 17.28
C PHE A 88 -11.12 -16.73 18.76
N GLU A 89 -10.18 -16.55 19.67
CA GLU A 89 -10.41 -16.44 21.10
C GLU A 89 -11.29 -15.22 21.42
N HIS A 90 -10.94 -14.04 20.90
CA HIS A 90 -11.75 -12.84 21.07
C HIS A 90 -13.12 -12.95 20.42
N CYS A 91 -13.24 -13.54 19.25
CA CYS A 91 -14.54 -13.77 18.61
C CYS A 91 -15.45 -14.72 19.41
N ARG A 92 -14.89 -15.65 20.21
CA ARG A 92 -15.65 -16.56 21.07
C ARG A 92 -16.06 -15.93 22.39
N PHE A 93 -15.14 -15.26 23.05
CA PHE A 93 -15.28 -14.92 24.46
C PHE A 93 -15.38 -13.43 24.77
N ASN A 94 -15.05 -12.56 23.82
CA ASN A 94 -15.17 -11.11 24.04
C ASN A 94 -16.51 -10.61 23.50
N LEU A 95 -17.41 -10.23 24.39
CA LEU A 95 -18.76 -9.78 24.05
C LEU A 95 -18.78 -8.54 23.16
N LEU A 96 -17.83 -7.61 23.36
CA LEU A 96 -17.72 -6.40 22.53
C LEU A 96 -17.28 -6.73 21.11
N VAL A 97 -16.32 -7.68 20.95
CA VAL A 97 -15.90 -8.16 19.63
C VAL A 97 -17.02 -8.90 18.92
N ARG A 98 -17.78 -9.72 19.64
CA ARG A 98 -18.96 -10.38 19.09
C ARG A 98 -20.00 -9.36 18.59
N SER A 99 -20.34 -8.37 19.41
CA SER A 99 -21.24 -7.28 19.02
C SER A 99 -20.73 -6.53 17.80
N ALA A 100 -19.46 -6.16 17.79
CA ALA A 100 -18.82 -5.49 16.64
C ALA A 100 -18.94 -6.27 15.33
N LEU A 101 -19.03 -7.60 15.40
CA LEU A 101 -19.17 -8.51 14.26
C LEU A 101 -20.62 -8.89 13.94
N GLY A 102 -21.60 -8.36 14.67
CA GLY A 102 -23.02 -8.68 14.50
C GLY A 102 -23.43 -10.03 15.08
N LEU A 103 -22.66 -10.57 16.05
CA LEU A 103 -22.96 -11.80 16.79
C LEU A 103 -23.57 -11.44 18.14
N PHE A 104 -24.86 -11.12 18.14
CA PHE A 104 -25.56 -10.57 19.32
C PHE A 104 -26.10 -11.63 20.29
N ASN A 105 -26.18 -12.87 19.82
CA ASN A 105 -26.62 -13.99 20.67
C ASN A 105 -25.40 -14.87 21.01
N MET A 106 -25.41 -15.46 22.20
CA MET A 106 -24.32 -16.36 22.62
C MET A 106 -24.21 -17.63 21.76
N ASN A 107 -25.36 -18.07 21.22
CA ASN A 107 -25.48 -19.22 20.33
C ASN A 107 -25.29 -18.86 18.83
N ASP A 108 -25.06 -17.59 18.47
CA ASP A 108 -24.75 -17.22 17.09
C ASP A 108 -23.51 -17.98 16.59
N PRO A 109 -23.59 -18.65 15.41
CA PRO A 109 -22.52 -19.48 14.92
C PRO A 109 -21.32 -18.63 14.50
N LEU A 110 -20.20 -18.83 15.16
CA LEU A 110 -18.93 -18.24 14.74
C LEU A 110 -18.35 -19.05 13.56
N PRO A 111 -17.91 -18.38 12.46
CA PRO A 111 -17.19 -19.08 11.40
C PRO A 111 -15.96 -19.81 11.96
N VAL A 112 -15.77 -21.07 11.54
CA VAL A 112 -14.59 -21.85 11.93
C VAL A 112 -13.34 -21.37 11.19
N GLU A 113 -12.16 -21.67 11.73
CA GLU A 113 -10.87 -21.22 11.18
C GLU A 113 -10.69 -21.57 9.71
N SER A 114 -11.07 -22.81 9.31
CA SER A 114 -10.97 -23.25 7.93
C SER A 114 -11.82 -22.41 6.98
N THR A 115 -13.01 -21.97 7.40
CA THR A 115 -13.88 -21.08 6.60
C THR A 115 -13.25 -19.70 6.41
N TYR A 116 -12.65 -19.15 7.47
CA TYR A 116 -11.94 -17.87 7.42
C TYR A 116 -10.73 -17.93 6.48
N TYR A 117 -9.92 -19.00 6.58
CA TYR A 117 -8.78 -19.18 5.69
C TYR A 117 -9.22 -19.43 4.23
N LEU A 118 -10.31 -20.17 4.03
CA LEU A 118 -10.84 -20.44 2.71
C LEU A 118 -11.33 -19.16 2.01
N LEU A 119 -12.01 -18.24 2.71
CA LEU A 119 -12.41 -16.95 2.14
C LEU A 119 -11.19 -16.13 1.74
N ARG A 120 -10.19 -16.02 2.62
CA ARG A 120 -8.93 -15.30 2.32
C ARG A 120 -8.21 -15.90 1.12
N LYS A 121 -8.17 -17.23 1.03
CA LYS A 121 -7.59 -17.95 -0.12
C LYS A 121 -8.36 -17.64 -1.40
N ARG A 122 -9.67 -17.69 -1.39
CA ARG A 122 -10.51 -17.40 -2.57
C ARG A 122 -10.33 -15.96 -3.06
N ILE A 123 -10.30 -14.98 -2.16
CA ILE A 123 -10.01 -13.57 -2.51
C ILE A 123 -8.62 -13.48 -3.18
N TYR A 124 -7.61 -14.10 -2.59
CA TYR A 124 -6.25 -14.12 -3.14
C TYR A 124 -6.20 -14.79 -4.53
N ASP A 125 -6.77 -15.99 -4.67
CA ASP A 125 -6.76 -16.77 -5.91
C ASP A 125 -7.52 -16.03 -7.03
N HIS A 126 -8.66 -15.40 -6.70
CA HIS A 126 -9.44 -14.60 -7.64
C HIS A 126 -8.62 -13.41 -8.17
N GLN A 127 -8.04 -12.61 -7.27
CA GLN A 127 -7.22 -11.47 -7.67
C GLN A 127 -5.99 -11.90 -8.48
N LYS A 128 -5.37 -13.03 -8.13
CA LYS A 128 -4.23 -13.59 -8.88
C LYS A 128 -4.60 -14.00 -10.30
N GLN A 129 -5.81 -14.54 -10.49
CA GLN A 129 -6.29 -15.06 -11.79
C GLN A 129 -6.87 -13.94 -12.67
N THR A 130 -7.60 -13.01 -12.10
CA THR A 130 -8.38 -12.00 -12.84
C THR A 130 -7.80 -10.61 -12.78
N GLY A 131 -6.92 -10.31 -11.81
CA GLY A 131 -6.44 -8.97 -11.50
C GLY A 131 -7.43 -8.14 -10.66
N GLU A 132 -8.65 -8.64 -10.39
CA GLU A 132 -9.70 -7.91 -9.70
C GLU A 132 -9.48 -7.87 -8.19
N ASP A 133 -9.34 -6.67 -7.61
CA ASP A 133 -9.13 -6.45 -6.17
C ASP A 133 -10.45 -6.29 -5.41
N LEU A 134 -11.01 -7.40 -4.93
CA LEU A 134 -12.28 -7.39 -4.17
C LEU A 134 -12.16 -6.65 -2.82
N MET A 135 -11.01 -6.69 -2.16
CA MET A 135 -10.80 -5.97 -0.90
C MET A 135 -10.68 -4.46 -1.14
N GLY A 136 -10.03 -4.06 -2.22
CA GLY A 136 -9.99 -2.67 -2.67
C GLY A 136 -11.38 -2.13 -3.02
N LYS A 137 -12.21 -2.93 -3.71
CA LYS A 137 -13.62 -2.58 -3.99
C LYS A 137 -14.44 -2.41 -2.72
N ALA A 138 -14.32 -3.33 -1.76
CA ALA A 138 -15.00 -3.22 -0.47
C ALA A 138 -14.52 -1.99 0.31
N PHE A 139 -13.21 -1.70 0.32
CA PHE A 139 -12.66 -0.48 0.91
C PHE A 139 -13.28 0.78 0.28
N ALA A 140 -13.30 0.88 -1.04
CA ALA A 140 -13.83 2.02 -1.78
C ALA A 140 -15.34 2.22 -1.50
N GLN A 141 -16.11 1.13 -1.52
CA GLN A 141 -17.56 1.16 -1.28
C GLN A 141 -17.89 1.62 0.15
N ILE A 142 -17.26 1.05 1.18
CA ILE A 142 -17.47 1.44 2.59
C ILE A 142 -17.09 2.91 2.77
N THR A 143 -15.92 3.32 2.25
CA THR A 143 -15.44 4.70 2.39
C THR A 143 -16.35 5.69 1.66
N SER A 144 -16.88 5.34 0.48
CA SER A 144 -17.83 6.20 -0.24
C SER A 144 -19.12 6.43 0.56
N GLU A 145 -19.65 5.41 1.23
CA GLU A 145 -20.81 5.57 2.09
C GLU A 145 -20.51 6.45 3.31
N GLN A 146 -19.33 6.29 3.92
CA GLN A 146 -18.87 7.12 5.03
C GLN A 146 -18.69 8.59 4.62
N ILE A 147 -18.12 8.84 3.44
CA ILE A 147 -17.95 10.20 2.87
C ILE A 147 -19.30 10.88 2.70
N LYS A 148 -20.29 10.16 2.15
CA LYS A 148 -21.64 10.70 1.96
C LYS A 148 -22.35 11.00 3.28
N GLU A 149 -22.25 10.12 4.28
CA GLU A 149 -22.90 10.31 5.57
C GLU A 149 -22.33 11.50 6.36
N PHE A 150 -21.00 11.67 6.31
CA PHE A 150 -20.32 12.72 7.07
C PHE A 150 -20.02 13.97 6.26
N ASP A 151 -20.54 14.08 5.03
CA ASP A 151 -20.34 15.19 4.10
C ASP A 151 -18.85 15.60 3.97
N VAL A 152 -18.00 14.59 3.74
CA VAL A 152 -16.55 14.81 3.68
C VAL A 152 -16.16 15.48 2.38
N ASN A 153 -15.44 16.59 2.47
CA ASN A 153 -14.94 17.32 1.32
C ASN A 153 -13.75 16.61 0.68
N GLY A 154 -13.93 16.14 -0.57
CA GLY A 154 -12.93 15.43 -1.37
C GLY A 154 -12.16 16.29 -2.38
N ARG A 155 -12.44 17.59 -2.49
CA ARG A 155 -11.80 18.48 -3.49
C ARG A 155 -10.33 18.75 -3.21
N SER A 156 -9.91 18.61 -1.97
CA SER A 156 -8.52 18.74 -1.56
C SER A 156 -8.03 17.44 -0.96
N ILE A 157 -6.87 16.96 -1.42
CA ILE A 157 -6.28 15.70 -0.98
C ILE A 157 -4.81 15.86 -0.60
N ARG A 158 -4.30 14.89 0.15
CA ARG A 158 -2.87 14.74 0.42
C ARG A 158 -2.48 13.28 0.30
N MET A 159 -1.25 13.03 -0.12
CA MET A 159 -0.73 11.69 -0.32
C MET A 159 0.70 11.54 0.15
N ASP A 160 1.02 10.32 0.61
CA ASP A 160 2.39 9.94 0.95
C ASP A 160 2.56 8.43 0.85
N SER A 161 3.82 7.98 0.72
CA SER A 161 4.18 6.58 0.58
C SER A 161 5.10 6.10 1.70
N LYS A 162 4.97 4.81 2.03
CA LYS A 162 5.84 4.11 2.98
C LYS A 162 6.41 2.85 2.36
N LEU A 163 7.73 2.71 2.43
CA LEU A 163 8.40 1.47 2.10
C LEU A 163 8.21 0.45 3.23
N ILE A 164 7.75 -0.74 2.88
CA ILE A 164 7.48 -1.84 3.82
C ILE A 164 8.24 -3.08 3.36
N GLY A 165 9.05 -3.64 4.26
CA GLY A 165 9.75 -4.88 4.00
C GLY A 165 8.79 -6.07 3.96
N SER A 166 9.01 -7.00 3.01
CA SER A 166 8.32 -8.28 3.00
C SER A 166 8.84 -9.21 4.10
N ASN A 167 8.04 -10.23 4.43
CA ASN A 167 8.41 -11.26 5.41
C ASN A 167 9.40 -12.28 4.81
N ILE A 168 10.54 -11.79 4.37
CA ILE A 168 11.61 -12.59 3.78
C ILE A 168 12.91 -12.42 4.55
N ALA A 169 13.77 -13.45 4.51
CA ALA A 169 15.15 -13.34 4.92
C ALA A 169 15.95 -12.54 3.87
N LEU A 170 17.09 -12.02 4.30
CA LEU A 170 18.05 -11.39 3.38
C LEU A 170 18.86 -12.50 2.72
N PHE A 171 18.48 -12.87 1.51
CA PHE A 171 19.21 -13.87 0.73
C PHE A 171 20.37 -13.25 -0.05
N SER A 172 21.49 -13.96 -0.07
CA SER A 172 22.57 -13.72 -1.02
C SER A 172 22.17 -14.16 -2.43
N ARG A 173 22.94 -13.76 -3.43
CA ARG A 173 22.73 -14.19 -4.81
C ARG A 173 22.74 -15.72 -4.95
N TYR A 174 23.70 -16.37 -4.27
CA TYR A 174 23.82 -17.83 -4.26
C TYR A 174 22.54 -18.48 -3.70
N GLU A 175 22.06 -18.02 -2.56
CA GLU A 175 20.87 -18.58 -1.93
C GLU A 175 19.63 -18.43 -2.82
N ILE A 176 19.46 -17.30 -3.49
CA ILE A 176 18.31 -17.07 -4.39
C ILE A 176 18.32 -18.10 -5.51
N ILE A 177 19.46 -18.26 -6.19
CA ILE A 177 19.62 -19.16 -7.32
C ILE A 177 19.46 -20.62 -6.87
N HIS A 178 20.20 -21.01 -5.84
CA HIS A 178 20.18 -22.35 -5.27
C HIS A 178 18.78 -22.77 -4.81
N GLN A 179 18.12 -21.94 -3.98
CA GLN A 179 16.79 -22.28 -3.47
C GLN A 179 15.73 -22.33 -4.58
N THR A 180 15.82 -21.43 -5.57
CA THR A 180 14.89 -21.47 -6.71
C THR A 180 15.03 -22.76 -7.51
N LEU A 181 16.26 -23.20 -7.79
CA LEU A 181 16.52 -24.47 -8.44
C LEU A 181 15.98 -25.66 -7.64
N CYS A 182 16.28 -25.70 -6.34
CA CYS A 182 15.81 -26.77 -5.46
C CYS A 182 14.29 -26.80 -5.30
N MET A 183 13.64 -25.63 -5.31
CA MET A 183 12.17 -25.55 -5.29
C MET A 183 11.58 -26.19 -6.56
N PHE A 184 12.11 -25.89 -7.73
CA PHE A 184 11.67 -26.54 -8.97
C PHE A 184 11.94 -28.05 -8.95
N PHE A 185 13.16 -28.48 -8.62
CA PHE A 185 13.53 -29.89 -8.58
C PHE A 185 12.62 -30.73 -7.67
N LYS A 186 12.16 -30.17 -6.56
CA LYS A 186 11.22 -30.82 -5.63
C LYS A 186 9.82 -31.00 -6.21
N THR A 187 9.45 -30.27 -7.26
CA THR A 187 8.13 -30.43 -7.93
C THR A 187 8.13 -31.50 -9.01
N LEU A 188 9.31 -31.97 -9.44
CA LEU A 188 9.42 -33.01 -10.42
C LEU A 188 9.00 -34.38 -9.83
N ASP A 189 8.17 -35.10 -10.56
CA ASP A 189 7.79 -36.48 -10.22
C ASP A 189 8.89 -37.48 -10.57
N ASN A 190 8.66 -38.77 -10.29
CA ASN A 190 9.64 -39.84 -10.57
C ASN A 190 9.85 -40.06 -12.06
N VAL A 191 8.84 -39.84 -12.90
CA VAL A 191 8.92 -40.00 -14.36
C VAL A 191 9.76 -38.86 -14.92
N GLU A 192 9.47 -37.64 -14.52
CA GLU A 192 10.25 -36.45 -14.91
C GLU A 192 11.71 -36.59 -14.49
N LYS A 193 11.97 -37.02 -13.25
CA LYS A 193 13.34 -37.26 -12.76
C LYS A 193 14.08 -38.34 -13.54
N SER A 194 13.39 -39.36 -14.03
CA SER A 194 14.01 -40.43 -14.85
C SER A 194 14.47 -39.96 -16.23
N THR A 195 14.03 -38.78 -16.70
CA THR A 195 14.51 -38.18 -17.96
C THR A 195 15.85 -37.47 -17.81
N LEU A 196 16.32 -37.25 -16.57
CA LEU A 196 17.61 -36.63 -16.29
C LEU A 196 18.75 -37.65 -16.44
N SER A 197 19.94 -37.16 -16.81
CA SER A 197 21.14 -38.00 -16.73
C SER A 197 21.46 -38.35 -15.28
N LEU A 198 22.08 -39.48 -15.01
CA LEU A 198 22.48 -39.88 -13.65
C LEU A 198 23.36 -38.82 -12.99
N ALA A 199 24.30 -38.23 -13.73
CA ALA A 199 25.17 -37.18 -13.19
C ALA A 199 24.41 -35.88 -12.82
N ASP A 200 23.42 -35.48 -13.62
CA ASP A 200 22.59 -34.31 -13.33
C ASP A 200 21.67 -34.59 -12.13
N LEU A 201 21.13 -35.82 -12.02
CA LEU A 201 20.30 -36.21 -10.89
C LEU A 201 21.08 -36.22 -9.57
N GLU A 202 22.29 -36.83 -9.53
CA GLU A 202 23.16 -36.84 -8.37
C GLU A 202 23.56 -35.41 -7.95
N GLN A 203 23.85 -34.52 -8.91
CA GLN A 203 24.16 -33.12 -8.64
C GLN A 203 22.96 -32.39 -8.02
N LEU A 204 21.76 -32.60 -8.53
CA LEU A 204 20.54 -31.98 -8.02
C LEU A 204 20.17 -32.49 -6.63
N GLU A 205 20.30 -33.78 -6.38
CA GLU A 205 20.08 -34.37 -5.05
C GLU A 205 21.07 -33.82 -4.02
N LYS A 206 22.34 -33.69 -4.40
CA LYS A 206 23.36 -33.07 -3.55
C LYS A 206 23.00 -31.62 -3.22
N LEU A 207 22.60 -30.83 -4.21
CA LEU A 207 22.14 -29.46 -4.01
C LEU A 207 20.87 -29.41 -3.15
N ALA A 208 19.93 -30.34 -3.32
CA ALA A 208 18.68 -30.37 -2.55
C ALA A 208 18.87 -30.69 -1.06
N THR A 209 19.97 -31.35 -0.71
CA THR A 209 20.37 -31.65 0.67
C THR A 209 21.30 -30.59 1.30
N GLU A 210 21.86 -29.70 0.46
CA GLU A 210 22.76 -28.63 0.92
C GLU A 210 21.99 -27.56 1.68
N GLU A 211 22.58 -27.07 2.78
CA GLU A 211 22.13 -25.87 3.47
C GLU A 211 22.92 -24.66 2.95
N PRO A 212 22.37 -23.84 2.05
CA PRO A 212 23.14 -22.81 1.33
C PRO A 212 23.72 -21.75 2.27
N LEU A 213 23.05 -21.43 3.36
CA LEU A 213 23.55 -20.48 4.35
C LEU A 213 24.84 -21.01 5.03
N LYS A 214 24.89 -22.30 5.40
CA LYS A 214 26.09 -22.92 5.99
C LYS A 214 27.22 -22.99 4.97
N THR A 215 26.91 -23.28 3.73
CA THR A 215 27.87 -23.29 2.61
C THR A 215 28.53 -21.92 2.45
N ILE A 216 27.75 -20.84 2.42
CA ILE A 216 28.26 -19.47 2.28
C ILE A 216 29.15 -19.11 3.48
N TYR A 217 28.71 -19.44 4.67
CA TYR A 217 29.46 -19.11 5.89
C TYR A 217 30.83 -19.81 5.98
N ARG A 218 30.93 -21.01 5.40
CA ARG A 218 32.14 -21.86 5.44
C ARG A 218 33.04 -21.71 4.22
N SER A 219 32.66 -20.88 3.22
CA SER A 219 33.35 -20.70 1.96
C SER A 219 33.84 -19.28 1.77
N THR A 220 34.91 -19.11 1.04
CA THR A 220 35.37 -17.80 0.57
C THR A 220 34.44 -17.26 -0.49
N ARG A 221 34.54 -15.95 -0.77
CA ARG A 221 33.75 -15.31 -1.83
C ARG A 221 34.00 -15.91 -3.23
N GLU A 222 35.23 -16.32 -3.48
CA GLU A 222 35.63 -16.93 -4.75
C GLU A 222 35.04 -18.34 -4.90
N GLU A 223 35.09 -19.15 -3.84
CA GLU A 223 34.47 -20.48 -3.82
C GLU A 223 32.95 -20.41 -3.98
N VAL A 224 32.26 -19.46 -3.34
CA VAL A 224 30.82 -19.25 -3.55
C VAL A 224 30.55 -18.84 -5.00
N ARG A 225 31.40 -17.97 -5.59
CA ARG A 225 31.24 -17.52 -6.96
C ARG A 225 31.49 -18.65 -7.97
N SER A 226 32.48 -19.52 -7.72
CA SER A 226 32.74 -20.68 -8.59
C SER A 226 31.60 -21.68 -8.62
N ARG A 227 30.82 -21.82 -7.53
CA ARG A 227 29.65 -22.70 -7.45
C ARG A 227 28.46 -22.18 -8.28
N LEU A 228 28.39 -20.88 -8.59
CA LEU A 228 27.29 -20.31 -9.36
C LEU A 228 27.25 -20.81 -10.80
N GLN A 229 28.41 -21.05 -11.40
CA GLN A 229 28.51 -21.50 -12.80
C GLN A 229 27.89 -22.90 -13.02
N PRO A 230 28.24 -23.95 -12.25
CA PRO A 230 27.59 -25.26 -12.35
C PRO A 230 26.07 -25.21 -12.12
N ILE A 231 25.59 -24.37 -11.18
CA ILE A 231 24.16 -24.21 -10.92
C ILE A 231 23.47 -23.54 -12.12
N GLY A 232 24.11 -22.60 -12.78
CA GLY A 232 23.59 -21.99 -14.00
C GLY A 232 23.47 -23.00 -15.15
N ILE A 233 24.47 -23.84 -15.36
CA ILE A 233 24.48 -24.86 -16.40
C ILE A 233 23.34 -25.87 -16.18
N ILE A 234 23.19 -26.40 -14.95
CA ILE A 234 22.13 -27.37 -14.67
C ILE A 234 20.75 -26.72 -14.75
N SER A 235 20.61 -25.46 -14.32
CA SER A 235 19.35 -24.70 -14.47
C SER A 235 18.97 -24.55 -15.94
N TYR A 236 19.92 -24.24 -16.83
CA TYR A 236 19.66 -24.14 -18.27
C TYR A 236 19.23 -25.46 -18.89
N LYS A 237 19.90 -26.57 -18.52
CA LYS A 237 19.50 -27.90 -18.96
C LYS A 237 18.04 -28.21 -18.57
N LEU A 238 17.66 -27.93 -17.30
CA LEU A 238 16.30 -28.15 -16.85
C LEU A 238 15.29 -27.27 -17.59
N LEU A 239 15.62 -26.00 -17.84
CA LEU A 239 14.76 -25.09 -18.60
C LEU A 239 14.57 -25.54 -20.04
N THR A 240 15.60 -26.15 -20.66
CA THR A 240 15.52 -26.70 -22.01
C THR A 240 14.72 -28.00 -22.04
N LEU A 241 14.97 -28.92 -21.09
CA LEU A 241 14.31 -30.21 -21.02
C LEU A 241 12.82 -30.08 -20.71
N PHE A 242 12.48 -29.22 -19.77
CA PHE A 242 11.10 -29.04 -19.29
C PHE A 242 10.41 -27.77 -19.83
N GLY A 243 10.84 -27.26 -20.99
CA GLY A 243 10.39 -25.98 -21.56
C GLY A 243 8.87 -25.83 -21.73
N ASN A 244 8.12 -26.92 -21.78
CA ASN A 244 6.66 -26.96 -21.92
C ASN A 244 5.92 -26.79 -20.58
N LEU A 245 6.61 -26.88 -19.43
CA LEU A 245 5.97 -26.72 -18.12
C LEU A 245 5.55 -25.28 -17.87
N GLN A 246 4.37 -25.12 -17.28
CA GLN A 246 3.79 -23.82 -16.92
C GLN A 246 3.52 -23.69 -15.40
N ASN A 247 4.09 -24.57 -14.58
CA ASN A 247 3.92 -24.47 -13.13
C ASN A 247 4.72 -23.28 -12.56
N GLU A 248 4.28 -22.78 -11.39
CA GLU A 248 4.86 -21.58 -10.78
C GLU A 248 6.36 -21.71 -10.49
N SER A 249 6.81 -22.89 -10.07
CA SER A 249 8.22 -23.13 -9.73
C SER A 249 9.11 -23.11 -10.97
N PHE A 250 8.63 -23.65 -12.11
CA PHE A 250 9.33 -23.57 -13.40
C PHE A 250 9.41 -22.14 -13.91
N LEU A 251 8.30 -21.39 -13.88
CA LEU A 251 8.27 -20.00 -14.29
C LEU A 251 9.21 -19.14 -13.43
N LEU A 252 9.27 -19.43 -12.13
CA LEU A 252 10.19 -18.75 -11.23
C LEU A 252 11.66 -19.10 -11.54
N LEU A 253 11.97 -20.37 -11.78
CA LEU A 253 13.32 -20.78 -12.20
C LEU A 253 13.74 -20.08 -13.49
N ARG A 254 12.86 -20.05 -14.49
CA ARG A 254 13.10 -19.35 -15.76
C ARG A 254 13.37 -17.86 -15.55
N ARG A 255 12.56 -17.22 -14.70
CA ARG A 255 12.72 -15.80 -14.36
C ARG A 255 14.06 -15.56 -13.68
N VAL A 256 14.39 -16.30 -12.63
CA VAL A 256 15.65 -16.13 -11.88
C VAL A 256 16.85 -16.43 -12.78
N PHE A 257 16.78 -17.44 -13.65
CA PHE A 257 17.83 -17.73 -14.61
C PHE A 257 18.09 -16.52 -15.53
N ASN A 258 17.04 -16.00 -16.16
CA ASN A 258 17.16 -14.85 -17.07
C ASN A 258 17.65 -13.56 -16.37
N GLU A 259 17.34 -13.39 -15.10
CA GLU A 259 17.80 -12.25 -14.28
C GLU A 259 19.26 -12.39 -13.86
N GLN A 260 19.78 -13.62 -13.70
CA GLN A 260 21.09 -13.88 -13.12
C GLN A 260 22.14 -14.35 -14.14
N TYR A 261 21.70 -14.92 -15.23
CA TYR A 261 22.58 -15.47 -16.27
C TYR A 261 22.25 -14.90 -17.65
N LYS A 262 23.19 -15.04 -18.56
CA LYS A 262 23.02 -14.81 -19.99
C LYS A 262 23.58 -16.03 -20.74
N VAL A 263 22.98 -16.32 -21.88
CA VAL A 263 23.43 -17.36 -22.80
C VAL A 263 24.12 -16.67 -23.95
N SER A 264 25.42 -16.99 -24.20
CA SER A 264 26.16 -16.46 -25.33
C SER A 264 25.71 -17.10 -26.65
N GLU A 265 26.15 -16.55 -27.78
CA GLU A 265 25.91 -17.12 -29.12
C GLU A 265 26.43 -18.55 -29.23
N ASP A 266 27.53 -18.86 -28.56
CA ASP A 266 28.11 -20.21 -28.47
C ASP A 266 27.41 -21.13 -27.43
N GLN A 267 26.23 -20.78 -26.96
CA GLN A 267 25.47 -21.49 -25.93
C GLN A 267 26.19 -21.65 -24.57
N GLN A 268 27.19 -20.82 -24.30
CA GLN A 268 27.83 -20.79 -22.99
C GLN A 268 27.02 -19.98 -22.01
N ILE A 269 26.89 -20.51 -20.75
CA ILE A 269 26.18 -19.87 -19.69
C ILE A 269 27.13 -18.95 -18.93
N GLU A 270 26.83 -17.67 -18.90
CA GLU A 270 27.63 -16.67 -18.20
C GLU A 270 26.81 -16.01 -17.08
N LEU A 271 27.47 -15.79 -15.95
CA LEU A 271 26.85 -15.07 -14.82
C LEU A 271 26.83 -13.56 -15.14
N ARG A 272 25.67 -12.92 -15.05
CA ARG A 272 25.53 -11.45 -15.22
C ARG A 272 26.37 -10.71 -14.18
N LEU A 273 26.91 -9.57 -14.55
CA LEU A 273 27.55 -8.65 -13.61
C LEU A 273 26.51 -8.06 -12.65
N LYS A 274 26.95 -7.60 -11.48
CA LYS A 274 26.04 -7.05 -10.45
C LYS A 274 25.29 -5.82 -10.96
N GLU A 275 25.94 -5.03 -11.79
CA GLU A 275 25.43 -3.81 -12.40
C GLU A 275 24.34 -4.08 -13.46
N GLU A 276 24.34 -5.28 -14.03
CA GLU A 276 23.35 -5.73 -15.02
C GLU A 276 22.07 -6.25 -14.37
N ILE A 277 22.05 -6.43 -13.03
CA ILE A 277 20.90 -6.98 -12.32
C ILE A 277 19.94 -5.84 -11.94
N SER A 278 18.72 -5.90 -12.46
CA SER A 278 17.67 -4.93 -12.17
C SER A 278 17.24 -4.91 -10.69
N SER A 279 16.85 -3.75 -10.20
CA SER A 279 16.20 -3.61 -8.87
C SER A 279 14.87 -4.36 -8.75
N SER A 280 14.26 -4.71 -9.89
CA SER A 280 13.04 -5.53 -9.98
C SER A 280 13.29 -7.04 -9.92
N SER A 281 14.59 -7.46 -9.89
CA SER A 281 14.96 -8.87 -9.82
C SER A 281 14.42 -9.53 -8.55
N VAL A 282 14.21 -10.85 -8.60
CA VAL A 282 13.75 -11.65 -7.48
C VAL A 282 14.67 -11.47 -6.28
N GLN A 283 14.10 -11.00 -5.16
CA GLN A 283 14.83 -10.80 -3.90
C GLN A 283 14.74 -12.01 -2.96
N SER A 284 13.76 -12.86 -3.19
CA SER A 284 13.55 -14.13 -2.49
C SER A 284 12.64 -15.02 -3.33
N PRO A 285 12.95 -16.32 -3.48
CA PRO A 285 12.05 -17.25 -4.14
C PRO A 285 10.73 -17.46 -3.39
N HIS A 286 10.68 -17.10 -2.12
CA HIS A 286 9.47 -17.18 -1.28
C HIS A 286 8.57 -15.95 -1.39
N ASP A 287 9.03 -14.88 -2.01
CA ASP A 287 8.26 -13.69 -2.37
C ASP A 287 8.83 -13.04 -3.64
N PRO A 288 8.49 -13.62 -4.81
CA PRO A 288 9.00 -13.15 -6.09
C PRO A 288 8.44 -11.78 -6.51
N ASP A 289 7.41 -11.28 -5.81
CA ASP A 289 6.83 -9.96 -6.06
C ASP A 289 7.62 -8.84 -5.39
N SER A 290 8.37 -9.15 -4.33
CA SER A 290 9.16 -8.14 -3.61
C SER A 290 10.31 -7.60 -4.47
N ALA A 291 10.50 -6.28 -4.43
CA ALA A 291 11.59 -5.60 -5.13
C ALA A 291 12.51 -4.87 -4.16
N TYR A 292 13.71 -4.50 -4.66
CA TYR A 292 14.70 -3.79 -3.88
C TYR A 292 14.64 -2.29 -4.13
N ARG A 293 14.61 -1.50 -3.06
CA ARG A 293 14.80 -0.03 -3.10
C ARG A 293 15.78 0.41 -2.02
N ASN A 294 16.66 1.31 -2.39
CA ASN A 294 17.53 2.04 -1.47
C ASN A 294 17.00 3.48 -1.33
N LYS A 295 16.67 3.91 -0.11
CA LYS A 295 16.24 5.28 0.19
C LYS A 295 17.11 5.81 1.35
N GLY A 296 18.07 6.64 1.04
CA GLY A 296 19.11 7.04 2.00
C GLY A 296 19.88 5.82 2.50
N ASP A 297 19.96 5.66 3.81
CA ASP A 297 20.65 4.50 4.45
C ASP A 297 19.76 3.24 4.57
N GLN A 298 18.48 3.35 4.22
CA GLN A 298 17.54 2.23 4.33
C GLN A 298 17.49 1.39 3.07
N LYS A 299 17.82 0.11 3.21
CA LYS A 299 17.70 -0.91 2.16
C LYS A 299 16.45 -1.75 2.40
N VAL A 300 15.44 -1.60 1.56
CA VAL A 300 14.18 -2.31 1.70
C VAL A 300 14.02 -3.32 0.57
N LYS A 301 13.67 -4.56 0.94
CA LYS A 301 13.20 -5.61 0.02
C LYS A 301 11.72 -5.83 0.30
N GLY A 302 10.85 -5.37 -0.57
CA GLY A 302 9.41 -5.42 -0.31
C GLY A 302 8.59 -4.56 -1.24
N PHE A 303 7.75 -3.71 -0.65
CA PHE A 303 6.69 -2.96 -1.32
C PHE A 303 6.68 -1.48 -0.90
N SER A 304 6.09 -0.64 -1.75
CA SER A 304 5.71 0.74 -1.43
C SER A 304 4.20 0.80 -1.25
N VAL A 305 3.75 1.30 -0.13
CA VAL A 305 2.33 1.53 0.16
C VAL A 305 2.07 3.01 0.12
N ASN A 306 1.25 3.47 -0.81
CA ASN A 306 0.78 4.84 -0.90
C ASN A 306 -0.61 4.97 -0.27
N ILE A 307 -0.79 6.01 0.53
CA ILE A 307 -2.08 6.42 1.10
C ILE A 307 -2.45 7.78 0.54
N THR A 308 -3.70 7.91 0.12
CA THR A 308 -4.30 9.19 -0.24
C THR A 308 -5.48 9.45 0.67
N GLU A 309 -5.58 10.64 1.22
CA GLU A 309 -6.67 11.05 2.10
C GLU A 309 -7.17 12.45 1.77
N THR A 310 -8.39 12.76 2.13
CA THR A 310 -8.94 14.11 2.02
C THR A 310 -8.15 15.09 2.90
N CYS A 311 -8.15 16.35 2.53
CA CYS A 311 -7.41 17.41 3.22
C CYS A 311 -8.29 18.66 3.40
N SER A 312 -9.30 18.55 4.26
CA SER A 312 -10.13 19.67 4.69
C SER A 312 -9.57 20.29 5.98
N GLU A 313 -9.65 21.60 6.11
CA GLU A 313 -9.25 22.30 7.34
C GLU A 313 -10.24 22.06 8.46
N GLU A 314 -11.51 22.10 8.12
CA GLU A 314 -12.61 21.83 9.03
C GLU A 314 -13.31 20.51 8.65
N GLY A 315 -13.60 19.72 9.66
CA GLY A 315 -14.34 18.47 9.47
C GLY A 315 -13.50 17.21 9.52
N LEU A 316 -14.10 16.14 9.01
CA LEU A 316 -13.51 14.80 9.01
C LEU A 316 -12.67 14.59 7.74
N ASN A 317 -11.47 14.06 7.93
CA ASN A 317 -10.63 13.62 6.82
C ASN A 317 -10.51 12.10 6.80
N LEU A 318 -10.76 11.49 5.65
CA LEU A 318 -10.74 10.04 5.45
C LEU A 318 -9.73 9.62 4.38
N ILE A 319 -9.16 8.45 4.56
CA ILE A 319 -8.33 7.79 3.54
C ILE A 319 -9.26 7.34 2.42
N THR A 320 -9.04 7.85 1.21
CA THR A 320 -9.84 7.58 0.01
C THR A 320 -9.23 6.50 -0.86
N ASN A 321 -7.90 6.34 -0.81
CA ASN A 321 -7.22 5.33 -1.61
C ASN A 321 -6.00 4.74 -0.90
N VAL A 322 -5.74 3.48 -1.22
CA VAL A 322 -4.57 2.72 -0.77
C VAL A 322 -4.00 1.98 -1.98
N LEU A 323 -2.77 2.26 -2.36
CA LEU A 323 -2.06 1.56 -3.42
C LEU A 323 -0.87 0.81 -2.85
N VAL A 324 -0.62 -0.38 -3.36
CA VAL A 324 0.54 -1.20 -2.96
C VAL A 324 1.25 -1.67 -4.21
N GLU A 325 2.48 -1.21 -4.37
CA GLU A 325 3.32 -1.53 -5.50
C GLU A 325 4.68 -2.09 -5.04
N LYS A 326 5.44 -2.66 -5.96
CA LYS A 326 6.80 -3.11 -5.69
C LYS A 326 7.65 -1.94 -5.20
N ALA A 327 8.57 -2.18 -4.26
CA ALA A 327 9.35 -1.10 -3.63
C ALA A 327 10.13 -0.23 -4.62
N ASN A 328 10.53 -0.76 -5.77
CA ASN A 328 11.28 -0.04 -6.82
C ASN A 328 10.41 0.86 -7.70
N ILE A 329 9.09 0.79 -7.62
CA ILE A 329 8.18 1.69 -8.33
C ILE A 329 8.33 3.10 -7.76
N PRO A 330 8.54 4.13 -8.61
CA PRO A 330 8.70 5.50 -8.15
C PRO A 330 7.38 6.08 -7.63
N ASP A 331 7.47 7.03 -6.70
CA ASP A 331 6.30 7.65 -6.09
C ASP A 331 5.44 8.42 -7.11
N THR A 332 6.03 8.85 -8.23
CA THR A 332 5.32 9.47 -9.36
C THR A 332 4.23 8.58 -9.97
N ALA A 333 4.38 7.26 -9.90
CA ALA A 333 3.41 6.32 -10.45
C ALA A 333 2.09 6.24 -9.65
N PHE A 334 2.06 6.79 -8.44
CA PHE A 334 0.87 6.76 -7.60
C PHE A 334 -0.10 7.93 -7.83
N VAL A 335 0.32 9.03 -8.48
CA VAL A 335 -0.45 10.27 -8.55
C VAL A 335 -1.78 10.08 -9.30
N GLU A 336 -1.71 9.68 -10.56
CA GLU A 336 -2.90 9.52 -11.41
C GLU A 336 -3.89 8.49 -10.84
N PRO A 337 -3.47 7.26 -10.48
CA PRO A 337 -4.39 6.28 -9.89
C PRO A 337 -4.99 6.74 -8.56
N ALA A 338 -4.26 7.50 -7.73
CA ALA A 338 -4.74 8.00 -6.46
C ALA A 338 -5.82 9.08 -6.63
N ILE A 339 -5.61 10.01 -7.57
CA ILE A 339 -6.58 11.06 -7.91
C ILE A 339 -7.86 10.42 -8.47
N GLN A 340 -7.72 9.53 -9.45
CA GLN A 340 -8.85 8.85 -10.07
C GLN A 340 -9.69 8.07 -9.04
N ALA A 341 -9.04 7.27 -8.21
CA ALA A 341 -9.74 6.52 -7.17
C ALA A 341 -10.42 7.45 -6.14
N THR A 342 -9.81 8.59 -5.83
CA THR A 342 -10.45 9.57 -4.94
C THR A 342 -11.70 10.17 -5.57
N ILE A 343 -11.66 10.54 -6.85
CA ILE A 343 -12.83 11.04 -7.58
C ILE A 343 -13.96 9.99 -7.58
N GLU A 344 -13.63 8.73 -7.83
CA GLU A 344 -14.60 7.62 -7.80
C GLU A 344 -15.24 7.43 -6.43
N VAL A 345 -14.44 7.47 -5.36
CA VAL A 345 -14.90 7.25 -3.99
C VAL A 345 -15.70 8.43 -3.44
N THR A 346 -15.28 9.66 -3.76
CA THR A 346 -15.92 10.88 -3.23
C THR A 346 -17.05 11.40 -4.12
N GLY A 347 -17.04 11.08 -5.42
CA GLY A 347 -17.90 11.69 -6.42
C GLY A 347 -17.60 13.17 -6.68
N GLN A 348 -16.44 13.68 -6.21
CA GLN A 348 -16.03 15.08 -6.30
C GLN A 348 -14.75 15.21 -7.13
N ILE A 349 -14.63 16.29 -7.89
CA ILE A 349 -13.41 16.60 -8.65
C ILE A 349 -12.33 17.08 -7.66
N VAL A 350 -11.12 16.54 -7.78
CA VAL A 350 -9.97 17.00 -7.02
C VAL A 350 -9.46 18.31 -7.62
N GLU A 351 -9.45 19.36 -6.83
CA GLU A 351 -8.99 20.71 -7.23
C GLU A 351 -7.56 20.99 -6.72
N LYS A 352 -7.19 20.38 -5.58
CA LYS A 352 -5.88 20.59 -4.94
C LYS A 352 -5.30 19.29 -4.37
N ALA A 353 -4.00 19.09 -4.56
CA ALA A 353 -3.32 17.90 -4.03
C ALA A 353 -1.96 18.25 -3.41
N TYR A 354 -1.72 17.75 -2.19
CA TYR A 354 -0.48 17.94 -1.44
C TYR A 354 0.36 16.68 -1.48
N ALA A 355 1.63 16.80 -1.89
CA ALA A 355 2.55 15.67 -2.00
C ALA A 355 4.00 16.07 -1.71
N ASP A 356 4.87 15.07 -1.52
CA ASP A 356 6.31 15.28 -1.51
C ASP A 356 6.85 15.54 -2.93
N GLY A 357 7.98 16.19 -3.07
CA GLY A 357 8.66 16.41 -4.34
C GLY A 357 9.01 15.14 -5.10
N ALA A 358 9.01 13.96 -4.45
CA ALA A 358 9.18 12.66 -5.10
C ALA A 358 8.03 12.29 -6.06
N TYR A 359 6.87 12.91 -5.90
CA TYR A 359 5.69 12.67 -6.75
C TYR A 359 5.70 13.49 -8.04
N GLN A 360 6.62 14.44 -8.17
CA GLN A 360 6.70 15.32 -9.31
C GLN A 360 7.28 14.61 -10.53
N SER A 361 6.62 14.74 -11.68
CA SER A 361 7.13 14.32 -12.99
C SER A 361 6.44 15.10 -14.11
N PRO A 362 7.08 15.24 -15.30
CA PRO A 362 6.46 15.85 -16.46
C PRO A 362 5.15 15.16 -16.92
N ALA A 363 5.03 13.84 -16.67
CA ALA A 363 3.82 13.09 -16.97
C ALA A 363 2.67 13.49 -16.03
N ASN A 364 2.97 13.59 -14.73
CA ASN A 364 1.98 13.97 -13.72
C ASN A 364 1.50 15.40 -13.90
N ASP A 365 2.33 16.30 -14.43
CA ASP A 365 1.90 17.68 -14.67
C ASP A 365 0.87 17.78 -15.80
N LYS A 366 0.95 16.92 -16.81
CA LYS A 366 -0.11 16.84 -17.83
C LYS A 366 -1.39 16.24 -17.27
N CYS A 367 -1.27 15.17 -16.49
CA CYS A 367 -2.39 14.52 -15.84
C CYS A 367 -3.11 15.47 -14.86
N CYS A 368 -2.35 16.32 -14.18
CA CYS A 368 -2.81 17.22 -13.12
C CYS A 368 -2.93 18.69 -13.59
N GLU A 369 -3.04 18.97 -14.89
CA GLU A 369 -3.04 20.34 -15.44
C GLU A 369 -4.10 21.25 -14.79
N ASN A 370 -5.24 20.67 -14.40
CA ASN A 370 -6.35 21.37 -13.75
C ASN A 370 -6.35 21.23 -12.22
N ILE A 371 -5.28 20.70 -11.63
CA ILE A 371 -5.16 20.46 -10.20
C ILE A 371 -3.99 21.28 -9.65
N ASP A 372 -4.25 22.07 -8.62
CA ASP A 372 -3.19 22.79 -7.91
C ASP A 372 -2.33 21.79 -7.09
N MET A 373 -1.19 21.36 -7.68
CA MET A 373 -0.24 20.45 -7.04
C MET A 373 0.70 21.20 -6.11
N VAL A 374 0.57 21.00 -4.81
CA VAL A 374 1.40 21.61 -3.78
C VAL A 374 2.48 20.65 -3.31
N PHE A 375 3.73 20.92 -3.68
CA PHE A 375 4.88 20.13 -3.25
C PHE A 375 5.56 20.75 -2.04
N THR A 376 5.91 19.92 -1.03
CA THR A 376 6.62 20.39 0.17
C THR A 376 8.14 20.39 0.02
N GLY A 377 8.64 19.94 -1.10
CA GLY A 377 10.05 19.95 -1.48
C GLY A 377 10.20 19.62 -2.95
N ILE A 378 11.30 19.97 -3.55
CA ILE A 378 11.60 19.66 -4.95
C ILE A 378 12.93 18.94 -5.00
N GLN A 379 12.95 17.78 -5.67
CA GLN A 379 14.15 16.98 -5.79
C GLN A 379 15.27 17.70 -6.54
N GLY A 380 16.51 17.40 -6.16
CA GLY A 380 17.73 17.92 -6.77
C GLY A 380 18.36 19.06 -5.94
N ALA A 381 19.65 19.29 -6.19
CA ALA A 381 20.38 20.36 -5.54
C ALA A 381 19.79 21.74 -5.90
N GLU A 382 19.89 22.69 -4.97
CA GLU A 382 19.54 24.07 -5.29
C GLU A 382 20.42 24.58 -6.45
N SER A 383 19.75 25.13 -7.46
CA SER A 383 20.46 25.77 -8.56
C SER A 383 21.04 27.12 -8.11
N ARG A 384 22.22 27.46 -8.62
CA ARG A 384 22.77 28.79 -8.52
C ARG A 384 21.89 29.82 -9.23
N TYR A 385 21.13 29.39 -10.25
CA TYR A 385 20.36 30.27 -11.11
C TYR A 385 18.87 30.05 -10.90
N ASP A 386 18.12 31.15 -10.77
CA ASP A 386 16.67 31.17 -10.89
C ASP A 386 16.30 31.46 -12.35
N LEU A 387 15.36 30.68 -12.89
CA LEU A 387 15.00 30.66 -14.31
C LEU A 387 13.55 31.09 -14.47
N GLU A 388 13.30 32.15 -15.22
CA GLU A 388 11.95 32.67 -15.48
C GLU A 388 11.69 32.83 -16.97
N MET A 389 10.62 32.20 -17.45
CA MET A 389 10.15 32.41 -18.80
C MET A 389 9.33 33.70 -18.89
N THR A 390 9.82 34.66 -19.65
CA THR A 390 9.15 35.94 -19.90
C THR A 390 8.71 36.04 -21.36
N PRO A 391 7.87 37.01 -21.73
CA PRO A 391 7.52 37.24 -23.15
C PRO A 391 8.73 37.55 -24.06
N LYS A 392 9.86 37.97 -23.46
CA LYS A 392 11.13 38.26 -24.17
C LYS A 392 12.06 37.05 -24.24
N GLY A 393 11.68 35.90 -23.68
CA GLY A 393 12.47 34.67 -23.60
C GLY A 393 12.87 34.33 -22.14
N LEU A 394 13.86 33.43 -21.99
CA LEU A 394 14.31 32.96 -20.70
C LEU A 394 15.20 34.00 -20.00
N GLN A 395 14.76 34.49 -18.87
CA GLN A 395 15.52 35.32 -17.94
C GLN A 395 16.18 34.45 -16.88
N VAL A 396 17.47 34.66 -16.67
CA VAL A 396 18.30 33.88 -15.73
C VAL A 396 18.84 34.83 -14.67
N THR A 397 18.49 34.62 -13.40
CA THR A 397 18.98 35.43 -12.29
C THR A 397 19.96 34.61 -11.45
N ASP A 398 21.17 35.10 -11.27
CA ASP A 398 22.12 34.49 -10.33
C ASP A 398 21.67 34.81 -8.89
N ILE A 399 21.31 33.78 -8.15
CA ILE A 399 20.76 33.92 -6.78
C ILE A 399 21.77 34.56 -5.80
N LYS A 400 23.09 34.36 -6.07
CA LYS A 400 24.13 34.91 -5.19
C LYS A 400 24.43 36.38 -5.43
N THR A 401 24.45 36.81 -6.71
CA THR A 401 24.82 38.17 -7.10
C THR A 401 23.61 39.05 -7.36
N GLY A 402 22.43 38.49 -7.60
CA GLY A 402 21.25 39.23 -8.05
C GLY A 402 21.31 39.66 -9.53
N GLU A 403 22.36 39.29 -10.26
CA GLU A 403 22.54 39.66 -11.66
C GLU A 403 21.53 38.94 -12.54
N CYS A 404 20.88 39.71 -13.42
CA CYS A 404 19.87 39.21 -14.36
C CYS A 404 20.41 39.17 -15.79
N ILE A 405 20.41 38.02 -16.42
CA ILE A 405 20.95 37.81 -17.75
C ILE A 405 19.84 37.23 -18.64
N GLN A 406 19.67 37.81 -19.84
CA GLN A 406 18.77 37.25 -20.84
C GLN A 406 19.45 36.07 -21.55
N ALA A 407 18.86 34.87 -21.48
CA ALA A 407 19.40 33.69 -22.13
C ALA A 407 19.10 33.69 -23.64
N VAL A 408 20.02 33.15 -24.41
CA VAL A 408 19.88 32.97 -25.85
C VAL A 408 19.34 31.59 -26.15
N LEU A 409 18.28 31.48 -26.94
CA LEU A 409 17.77 30.21 -27.42
C LEU A 409 18.77 29.58 -28.40
N VAL A 410 19.28 28.42 -28.07
CA VAL A 410 20.19 27.64 -28.93
C VAL A 410 19.30 26.70 -29.75
N ARG A 411 19.31 26.89 -31.09
CA ARG A 411 18.56 26.00 -32.00
C ARG A 411 19.05 24.55 -31.83
N LYS A 412 18.10 23.61 -31.86
CA LYS A 412 18.29 22.16 -31.74
C LYS A 412 19.36 21.65 -32.73
N GLN A 413 20.25 20.79 -32.26
CA GLN A 413 20.83 19.78 -33.11
C GLN A 413 19.71 18.79 -33.51
N GLU A 414 19.69 18.32 -34.75
CA GLU A 414 18.60 17.58 -35.41
C GLU A 414 18.02 16.36 -34.67
N ASN A 415 18.65 15.90 -33.59
CA ASN A 415 18.25 14.72 -32.82
C ASN A 415 17.67 15.01 -31.42
N SER A 416 17.49 16.25 -31.01
CA SER A 416 16.94 16.61 -29.67
C SER A 416 15.58 17.30 -29.77
N LYS A 417 14.55 16.77 -29.11
CA LYS A 417 13.17 17.27 -29.13
C LYS A 417 12.90 18.50 -28.25
N GLU A 418 13.92 19.03 -27.51
CA GLU A 418 13.70 20.07 -26.51
C GLU A 418 14.52 21.34 -26.80
N ASP A 419 13.92 22.50 -26.56
CA ASP A 419 14.59 23.78 -26.64
C ASP A 419 15.61 23.91 -25.51
N ARG A 420 16.81 24.38 -25.85
CA ARG A 420 17.88 24.68 -24.88
C ARG A 420 18.23 26.16 -24.91
N TRP A 421 18.39 26.73 -23.74
CA TRP A 421 18.76 28.10 -23.52
C TRP A 421 20.19 28.16 -23.00
N ARG A 422 20.93 29.22 -23.36
CA ARG A 422 22.31 29.40 -22.99
C ARG A 422 22.59 30.78 -22.44
N ILE A 423 23.40 30.88 -21.38
CA ILE A 423 24.04 32.13 -20.93
C ILE A 423 25.53 32.02 -21.04
N GLY A 424 26.22 33.14 -21.29
CA GLY A 424 27.67 33.27 -21.18
C GLY A 424 28.07 33.74 -19.79
N THR A 425 29.11 33.13 -19.22
CA THR A 425 29.70 33.54 -17.95
C THR A 425 31.24 33.62 -18.14
N PRO A 426 31.97 34.30 -17.24
CA PRO A 426 33.44 34.33 -17.32
C PRO A 426 34.11 32.95 -17.38
N ASN A 427 33.41 31.92 -16.83
CA ASN A 427 33.94 30.54 -16.79
C ASN A 427 33.40 29.63 -17.91
N GLY A 428 32.69 30.19 -18.93
CA GLY A 428 32.17 29.45 -20.05
C GLY A 428 30.63 29.58 -20.16
N TYR A 429 30.02 28.62 -20.88
CA TYR A 429 28.60 28.63 -21.16
C TYR A 429 27.83 27.67 -20.23
N TYR A 430 26.68 28.14 -19.70
CA TYR A 430 25.73 27.29 -19.01
C TYR A 430 24.49 27.10 -19.88
N TYR A 431 23.96 25.86 -19.89
CA TYR A 431 22.82 25.47 -20.70
C TYR A 431 21.65 25.04 -19.80
N PHE A 432 20.45 25.49 -20.13
CA PHE A 432 19.21 25.19 -19.43
C PHE A 432 18.20 24.54 -20.38
N GLY A 433 17.66 23.39 -19.98
CA GLY A 433 16.57 22.73 -20.67
C GLY A 433 15.22 23.04 -20.00
N GLN A 434 14.12 22.58 -20.61
CA GLN A 434 12.77 22.79 -20.09
C GLN A 434 12.59 22.28 -18.65
N GLN A 435 13.21 21.13 -18.31
CA GLN A 435 13.15 20.57 -16.95
C GLN A 435 13.77 21.51 -15.90
N ALA A 436 14.88 22.17 -16.21
CA ALA A 436 15.52 23.11 -15.31
C ALA A 436 14.65 24.35 -15.08
N ILE A 437 14.06 24.89 -16.15
CA ILE A 437 13.14 26.05 -16.10
C ILE A 437 11.94 25.71 -15.22
N ARG A 438 11.32 24.58 -15.45
CA ARG A 438 10.19 24.09 -14.70
C ARG A 438 10.51 23.91 -13.21
N THR A 439 11.62 23.23 -12.89
CA THR A 439 12.07 23.05 -11.51
C THR A 439 12.28 24.39 -10.81
N SER A 440 12.80 25.39 -11.52
CA SER A 440 12.95 26.75 -10.98
C SER A 440 11.60 27.43 -10.71
N THR A 441 10.66 27.32 -11.64
CA THR A 441 9.29 27.83 -11.48
C THR A 441 8.62 27.22 -10.25
N MET A 442 8.65 25.89 -10.11
CA MET A 442 8.08 25.19 -8.96
C MET A 442 8.73 25.61 -7.63
N ARG A 443 10.04 25.82 -7.59
CA ARG A 443 10.74 26.31 -6.40
C ARG A 443 10.28 27.71 -6.01
N ARG A 444 10.02 28.57 -7.00
CA ARG A 444 9.52 29.91 -6.79
C ARG A 444 8.09 29.89 -6.27
N GLU A 445 7.22 29.08 -6.87
CA GLU A 445 5.84 28.87 -6.41
C GLU A 445 5.80 28.34 -4.98
N MET A 446 6.64 27.33 -4.66
CA MET A 446 6.76 26.80 -3.30
C MET A 446 7.18 27.88 -2.29
N LYS A 447 8.17 28.73 -2.64
CA LYS A 447 8.60 29.85 -1.78
C LYS A 447 7.52 30.92 -1.58
N GLY A 448 6.61 31.07 -2.53
CA GLY A 448 5.48 31.99 -2.45
C GLY A 448 4.31 31.47 -1.61
N ARG A 449 4.26 30.17 -1.26
CA ARG A 449 3.19 29.58 -0.46
C ARG A 449 3.43 29.81 1.04
N SER A 450 2.35 29.90 1.81
CA SER A 450 2.43 30.00 3.26
C SER A 450 2.96 28.72 3.90
N LEU A 451 3.65 28.83 5.02
CA LEU A 451 4.10 27.66 5.80
C LEU A 451 2.93 26.79 6.26
N GLU A 452 1.79 27.41 6.58
CA GLU A 452 0.57 26.71 6.96
C GLU A 452 0.06 25.81 5.84
N GLU A 453 0.05 26.31 4.59
CA GLU A 453 -0.33 25.52 3.42
C GLU A 453 0.64 24.35 3.19
N LEU A 454 1.93 24.57 3.27
CA LEU A 454 2.93 23.50 3.12
C LEU A 454 2.82 22.44 4.23
N HIS A 455 2.45 22.84 5.45
CA HIS A 455 2.29 21.93 6.57
C HIS A 455 1.06 21.02 6.46
N LYS A 456 0.07 21.34 5.60
CA LYS A 456 -1.12 20.48 5.40
C LYS A 456 -0.76 19.06 4.95
N ARG A 457 0.31 18.91 4.19
CA ARG A 457 0.83 17.58 3.83
C ARG A 457 1.28 16.77 5.05
N ASN A 458 1.87 17.40 6.07
CA ASN A 458 2.48 16.68 7.20
C ASN A 458 1.48 15.79 7.94
N ASN A 459 0.20 16.11 7.91
CA ASN A 459 -0.82 15.32 8.58
C ASN A 459 -0.98 13.91 7.97
N VAL A 460 -0.63 13.67 6.70
CA VAL A 460 -0.64 12.31 6.13
C VAL A 460 0.44 11.42 6.75
N GLU A 461 1.50 12.01 7.31
CA GLU A 461 2.54 11.27 8.03
C GLU A 461 1.98 10.55 9.26
N ALA A 462 0.97 11.15 9.93
CA ALA A 462 0.25 10.47 11.01
C ALA A 462 -0.50 9.22 10.52
N SER A 463 -1.11 9.27 9.34
CA SER A 463 -1.76 8.10 8.71
C SER A 463 -0.75 7.03 8.34
N ILE A 464 0.38 7.42 7.79
CA ILE A 464 1.52 6.55 7.47
C ILE A 464 2.09 5.92 8.74
N PHE A 465 2.21 6.68 9.83
CA PHE A 465 2.63 6.16 11.13
C PHE A 465 1.62 5.13 11.67
N GLN A 466 0.32 5.45 11.66
CA GLN A 466 -0.74 4.55 12.10
C GLN A 466 -0.81 3.27 11.27
N LEU A 467 -0.63 3.35 9.95
CA LEU A 467 -0.51 2.18 9.08
C LEU A 467 0.68 1.31 9.50
N GLY A 468 1.84 1.93 9.72
CA GLY A 468 3.09 1.24 10.02
C GLY A 468 3.26 0.81 11.47
N PHE A 469 2.43 1.28 12.40
CA PHE A 469 2.54 1.01 13.83
C PHE A 469 2.68 -0.49 14.19
N PRO A 470 1.95 -1.43 13.52
CA PRO A 470 2.08 -2.86 13.82
C PRO A 470 3.36 -3.52 13.28
N LEU A 471 4.12 -2.80 12.45
CA LEU A 471 5.28 -3.38 11.76
C LEU A 471 6.51 -3.41 12.67
N ARG A 472 7.01 -4.61 12.94
CA ARG A 472 8.31 -4.75 13.62
C ARG A 472 9.45 -4.59 12.60
N ASN A 473 10.42 -3.73 12.89
CA ASN A 473 11.55 -3.43 12.01
C ASN A 473 11.10 -3.05 10.57
N ASN A 474 9.97 -2.35 10.46
CA ASN A 474 9.37 -1.96 9.19
C ASN A 474 9.07 -3.14 8.25
N LYS A 475 8.85 -4.35 8.78
CA LYS A 475 8.50 -5.55 8.03
C LYS A 475 7.05 -5.97 8.28
N SER A 476 6.34 -6.30 7.22
CA SER A 476 5.03 -6.92 7.28
C SER A 476 5.11 -8.40 7.68
N LYS A 477 4.01 -8.96 8.17
CA LYS A 477 3.85 -10.40 8.40
C LYS A 477 3.58 -11.19 7.10
N TYR A 478 3.30 -10.48 6.01
CA TYR A 478 2.81 -11.06 4.74
C TYR A 478 3.89 -11.09 3.66
N ARG A 479 3.71 -12.02 2.71
CA ARG A 479 4.47 -12.14 1.47
C ARG A 479 3.52 -11.97 0.29
N GLY A 480 4.00 -11.37 -0.80
CA GLY A 480 3.23 -11.12 -2.02
C GLY A 480 2.41 -9.85 -1.98
N GLN A 481 2.33 -9.17 -3.12
CA GLN A 481 1.68 -7.86 -3.28
C GLN A 481 0.20 -7.90 -2.90
N ILE A 482 -0.53 -8.95 -3.31
CA ILE A 482 -1.96 -9.10 -3.03
C ILE A 482 -2.24 -9.11 -1.53
N LYS A 483 -1.48 -9.91 -0.75
CA LYS A 483 -1.67 -10.00 0.70
C LYS A 483 -1.29 -8.71 1.41
N GLN A 484 -0.28 -8.01 0.91
CA GLN A 484 0.08 -6.67 1.40
C GLN A 484 -1.05 -5.67 1.16
N LYS A 485 -1.68 -5.72 -0.01
CA LYS A 485 -2.83 -4.85 -0.34
C LYS A 485 -4.02 -5.15 0.56
N MET A 486 -4.37 -6.43 0.74
CA MET A 486 -5.44 -6.83 1.67
C MET A 486 -5.19 -6.32 3.09
N TRP A 487 -3.98 -6.48 3.60
CA TRP A 487 -3.56 -5.96 4.90
C TRP A 487 -3.71 -4.43 4.98
N ALA A 488 -3.20 -3.71 3.98
CA ALA A 488 -3.24 -2.26 3.95
C ALA A 488 -4.69 -1.73 3.89
N CYS A 489 -5.59 -2.34 3.10
CA CYS A 489 -7.01 -2.01 3.07
C CYS A 489 -7.68 -2.19 4.43
N CYS A 490 -7.44 -3.33 5.11
CA CYS A 490 -7.99 -3.56 6.46
C CYS A 490 -7.50 -2.52 7.47
N ARG A 491 -6.21 -2.17 7.43
CA ARG A 491 -5.64 -1.15 8.30
C ARG A 491 -6.23 0.24 8.03
N CYS A 492 -6.39 0.61 6.77
CA CYS A 492 -6.93 1.93 6.39
C CYS A 492 -8.43 2.04 6.71
N LEU A 493 -9.22 0.98 6.56
CA LEU A 493 -10.62 0.95 7.06
C LEU A 493 -10.68 1.18 8.56
N TRP A 494 -9.79 0.57 9.34
CA TRP A 494 -9.71 0.83 10.77
C TRP A 494 -9.31 2.26 11.09
N ILE A 495 -8.36 2.84 10.38
CA ILE A 495 -7.95 4.24 10.57
C ILE A 495 -9.14 5.17 10.29
N ASN A 496 -9.87 4.96 9.19
CA ASN A 496 -11.07 5.72 8.87
C ASN A 496 -12.13 5.58 9.97
N PHE A 497 -12.37 4.35 10.42
CA PHE A 497 -13.29 4.08 11.53
C PHE A 497 -12.93 4.83 12.81
N VAL A 498 -11.66 4.80 13.24
CA VAL A 498 -11.20 5.50 14.44
C VAL A 498 -11.39 7.02 14.32
N ARG A 499 -11.15 7.56 13.12
CA ARG A 499 -11.38 8.99 12.83
C ARG A 499 -12.85 9.35 12.95
N ILE A 500 -13.75 8.55 12.37
CA ILE A 500 -15.19 8.72 12.46
C ILE A 500 -15.62 8.66 13.93
N LEU A 501 -15.19 7.65 14.67
CA LEU A 501 -15.50 7.49 16.09
C LEU A 501 -15.10 8.71 16.92
N ASN A 502 -13.90 9.25 16.69
CA ASN A 502 -13.41 10.43 17.40
C ASN A 502 -14.18 11.69 16.99
N PHE A 503 -14.46 11.85 15.70
CA PHE A 503 -15.22 12.98 15.16
C PHE A 503 -16.65 13.01 15.74
N THR A 504 -17.33 11.87 15.76
CA THR A 504 -18.68 11.75 16.33
C THR A 504 -18.69 12.09 17.82
N LYS A 505 -17.71 11.63 18.59
CA LYS A 505 -17.56 11.99 20.01
C LYS A 505 -17.35 13.49 20.21
N GLN A 506 -16.55 14.13 19.37
CA GLN A 506 -16.33 15.59 19.43
C GLN A 506 -17.59 16.37 19.09
N LEU A 507 -18.37 15.93 18.09
CA LEU A 507 -19.65 16.53 17.74
C LEU A 507 -20.64 16.46 18.92
N CYS A 508 -20.79 15.29 19.53
CA CYS A 508 -21.66 15.13 20.71
C CYS A 508 -21.25 16.06 21.87
N GLN A 509 -19.93 16.20 22.13
CA GLN A 509 -19.44 17.09 23.17
C GLN A 509 -19.67 18.57 22.84
N ARG A 510 -19.50 18.98 21.58
CA ARG A 510 -19.78 20.36 21.14
C ARG A 510 -21.26 20.67 21.24
N THR A 511 -22.13 19.78 20.77
CA THR A 511 -23.59 19.94 20.87
C THR A 511 -24.03 20.06 22.32
N PHE A 512 -23.53 19.20 23.21
CA PHE A 512 -23.81 19.27 24.64
C PHE A 512 -23.38 20.59 25.26
N LYS A 513 -22.17 21.08 24.97
CA LYS A 513 -21.68 22.39 25.45
C LYS A 513 -22.53 23.54 24.93
N THR A 514 -22.90 23.53 23.66
CA THR A 514 -23.73 24.57 23.05
C THR A 514 -25.14 24.58 23.66
N THR A 515 -25.74 23.40 23.80
CA THR A 515 -27.05 23.28 24.44
C THR A 515 -27.01 23.70 25.91
N PHE A 516 -25.97 23.30 26.65
CA PHE A 516 -25.77 23.71 28.03
C PHE A 516 -25.60 25.24 28.15
N LEU A 517 -24.81 25.87 27.26
CA LEU A 517 -24.67 27.33 27.25
C LEU A 517 -25.99 28.03 26.90
N LEU A 518 -26.74 27.51 25.92
CA LEU A 518 -28.07 28.07 25.57
C LEU A 518 -29.11 27.93 26.69
N VAL A 519 -29.04 26.82 27.42
CA VAL A 519 -29.95 26.60 28.57
C VAL A 519 -29.55 27.43 29.78
N MET A 520 -28.24 27.64 29.99
CA MET A 520 -27.73 28.42 31.14
C MET A 520 -27.61 29.90 30.87
N ALA A 521 -27.60 30.35 29.61
CA ALA A 521 -27.56 31.80 29.28
C ALA A 521 -28.70 32.63 29.91
N PRO A 522 -29.97 32.15 29.95
CA PRO A 522 -31.03 32.86 30.64
C PRO A 522 -30.85 32.96 32.17
N PHE A 523 -30.16 31.98 32.78
CA PHE A 523 -29.92 31.98 34.24
C PHE A 523 -28.75 32.93 34.63
N CYS A 524 -27.80 33.16 33.73
CA CYS A 524 -26.69 34.10 34.01
C CYS A 524 -27.07 35.56 33.77
N SER A 525 -28.04 35.87 32.92
CA SER A 525 -28.50 37.26 32.72
C SER A 525 -29.37 37.76 33.88
N GLY A 526 -30.05 36.86 34.62
CA GLY A 526 -30.85 37.24 35.82
C GLY A 526 -30.03 37.58 37.08
N TYR A 527 -28.71 37.25 37.08
CA TYR A 527 -27.87 37.55 38.27
C TYR A 527 -27.14 38.90 38.20
N LEU A 528 -27.18 39.59 37.06
CA LEU A 528 -26.53 40.90 36.86
C LEU A 528 -27.47 42.11 37.03
N GLU A 529 -28.79 41.88 37.12
CA GLU A 529 -29.77 42.98 37.33
C GLU A 529 -30.13 43.27 38.80
N HIS A 530 -29.53 42.58 39.76
CA HIS A 530 -29.80 42.85 41.20
C HIS A 530 -28.59 43.41 41.97
N ARG A 531 -27.66 44.10 41.29
CA ARG A 531 -26.66 44.96 41.94
C ARG A 531 -26.44 46.25 41.13
N ILE A 532 -27.40 47.14 41.23
CA ILE A 532 -27.24 48.63 41.18
C ILE A 532 -28.13 49.20 42.26
#